data_e966b134e21b4b4b76992fc6dae3fc0e
#
_entry.id   e966b134e21b4b4b76992fc6dae3fc0e
#
_cell.length_a   1.000
_cell.length_b   1.000
_cell.length_c   1.000
_cell.angle_alpha   90.00
_cell.angle_beta   90.00
_cell.angle_gamma   90.00
#
_symmetry.space_group_name_H-M   'P 1'
#
loop_
_entity.id
_entity.type
_entity.pdbx_description
1 polymer ?
#
loop_
_entity_poly.entity_id
_entity_poly.type
_entity_poly.pdbx_seq_one_letter_code
_entity_poly.pdbx_strand_id
1 'polypeptide(L)'
;MTVLGRMGEADVVIPYHERVPGKPALRRMLSQTYTFLVNILSGYRIRYYNGLPVTLRYNVMRWGPYSFGFGFQAELITRLLDEGATYIQIPVVATHQKKTGRKSALNWRNYFSVSHTLLEILIRRMRRHAFKK
;
A
#
# COMPACT_ATOMS: atom_id res chain seq x y z
N MET A 1 -13.42 -8.50 14.88
CA MET A 1 -12.01 -8.89 14.87
C MET A 1 -11.14 -7.66 14.69
N THR A 2 -10.28 -7.39 15.62
CA THR A 2 -9.34 -6.28 15.51
C THR A 2 -8.08 -6.74 14.77
N VAL A 3 -7.49 -5.84 13.99
CA VAL A 3 -6.23 -6.09 13.27
C VAL A 3 -5.13 -6.56 14.24
N LEU A 4 -5.14 -6.00 15.45
CA LEU A 4 -4.18 -6.36 16.51
C LEU A 4 -4.32 -7.82 16.99
N GLY A 5 -5.51 -8.40 16.96
CA GLY A 5 -5.75 -9.80 17.34
C GLY A 5 -5.15 -10.82 16.37
N ARG A 6 -4.76 -10.37 15.18
CA ARG A 6 -4.15 -11.22 14.14
C ARG A 6 -2.65 -11.00 13.99
N MET A 7 -2.06 -10.21 14.88
CA MET A 7 -0.62 -10.03 14.92
C MET A 7 0.07 -11.36 15.28
N GLY A 8 1.09 -11.71 14.51
CA GLY A 8 1.82 -12.95 14.68
C GLY A 8 1.38 -14.10 13.77
N GLU A 9 0.24 -13.98 13.07
CA GLU A 9 -0.17 -14.99 12.08
C GLU A 9 0.62 -14.89 10.76
N ALA A 10 1.11 -13.69 10.46
CA ALA A 10 1.95 -13.43 9.30
C ALA A 10 2.92 -12.27 9.59
N ASP A 11 3.93 -12.13 8.76
CA ASP A 11 4.91 -11.05 8.89
C ASP A 11 4.31 -9.67 8.65
N VAL A 12 3.32 -9.60 7.78
CA VAL A 12 2.62 -8.35 7.44
C VAL A 12 1.12 -8.57 7.49
N VAL A 13 0.43 -7.74 8.25
CA VAL A 13 -1.03 -7.70 8.29
C VAL A 13 -1.51 -6.47 7.53
N ILE A 14 -2.27 -6.69 6.46
CA ILE A 14 -2.72 -5.62 5.56
C ILE A 14 -4.23 -5.42 5.76
N PRO A 15 -4.66 -4.36 6.46
CA PRO A 15 -6.07 -4.04 6.57
C PRO A 15 -6.60 -3.45 5.26
N TYR A 16 -7.80 -3.83 4.87
CA TYR A 16 -8.49 -3.25 3.72
C TYR A 16 -9.93 -2.90 4.07
N HIS A 17 -10.46 -1.86 3.43
CA HIS A 17 -11.84 -1.44 3.60
C HIS A 17 -12.72 -2.03 2.49
N GLU A 18 -13.74 -2.79 2.85
CA GLU A 18 -14.70 -3.31 1.86
C GLU A 18 -15.58 -2.19 1.30
N ARG A 19 -16.03 -1.31 2.17
CA ARG A 19 -16.82 -0.13 1.79
C ARG A 19 -16.47 1.04 2.67
N VAL A 20 -16.28 2.19 2.05
CA VAL A 20 -16.12 3.47 2.77
C VAL A 20 -17.34 4.33 2.45
N PRO A 21 -18.28 4.47 3.38
CA PRO A 21 -19.46 5.33 3.18
C PRO A 21 -19.03 6.77 2.89
N GLY A 22 -19.68 7.42 1.91
CA GLY A 22 -19.48 8.84 1.60
C GLY A 22 -18.20 9.15 0.81
N LYS A 23 -17.46 8.16 0.33
CA LYS A 23 -16.29 8.38 -0.54
C LYS A 23 -16.74 8.75 -1.96
N PRO A 24 -16.28 9.88 -2.54
CA PRO A 24 -16.61 10.24 -3.91
C PRO A 24 -16.24 9.14 -4.91
N ALA A 25 -17.06 8.95 -5.96
CA ALA A 25 -16.84 7.93 -6.99
C ALA A 25 -15.48 8.11 -7.70
N LEU A 26 -15.06 9.33 -7.99
CA LEU A 26 -13.78 9.64 -8.59
C LEU A 26 -12.61 9.18 -7.72
N ARG A 27 -12.67 9.45 -6.43
CA ARG A 27 -11.63 9.04 -5.47
C ARG A 27 -11.54 7.52 -5.34
N ARG A 28 -12.67 6.83 -5.39
CA ARG A 28 -12.73 5.37 -5.41
C ARG A 28 -12.08 4.81 -6.67
N MET A 29 -12.38 5.37 -7.81
CA MET A 29 -11.81 4.99 -9.10
C MET A 29 -10.29 5.17 -9.12
N LEU A 30 -9.79 6.31 -8.65
CA LEU A 30 -8.35 6.59 -8.56
C LEU A 30 -7.64 5.60 -7.65
N SER A 31 -8.22 5.29 -6.50
CA SER A 31 -7.67 4.31 -5.55
C SER A 31 -7.63 2.89 -6.13
N GLN A 32 -8.68 2.48 -6.83
CA GLN A 32 -8.73 1.17 -7.49
C GLN A 32 -7.72 1.08 -8.65
N THR A 33 -7.60 2.11 -9.45
CA THR A 33 -6.64 2.19 -10.55
C THR A 33 -5.21 2.12 -10.01
N TYR A 34 -4.91 2.84 -8.94
CA TYR A 34 -3.62 2.80 -8.28
C TYR A 34 -3.28 1.39 -7.77
N THR A 35 -4.21 0.77 -7.06
CA THR A 35 -4.04 -0.61 -6.56
C THR A 35 -3.81 -1.59 -7.71
N PHE A 36 -4.56 -1.47 -8.78
CA PHE A 36 -4.42 -2.31 -9.98
C PHE A 36 -3.04 -2.16 -10.63
N LEU A 37 -2.56 -0.92 -10.80
CA LEU A 37 -1.24 -0.65 -11.36
C LEU A 37 -0.13 -1.22 -10.48
N VAL A 38 -0.20 -1.03 -9.18
CA VAL A 38 0.80 -1.59 -8.25
C VAL A 38 0.79 -3.12 -8.30
N ASN A 39 -0.36 -3.74 -8.37
CA ASN A 39 -0.46 -5.20 -8.48
C ASN A 39 0.16 -5.74 -9.78
N ILE A 40 -0.09 -5.08 -10.91
CA ILE A 40 0.52 -5.47 -12.19
C ILE A 40 2.04 -5.31 -12.13
N LEU A 41 2.52 -4.18 -11.64
CA LEU A 41 3.96 -3.89 -11.63
C LEU A 41 4.71 -4.76 -10.61
N SER A 42 4.12 -5.03 -9.46
CA SER A 42 4.75 -5.84 -8.40
C SER A 42 4.55 -7.36 -8.60
N GLY A 43 3.49 -7.76 -9.28
CA GLY A 43 3.10 -9.16 -9.42
C GLY A 43 2.33 -9.72 -8.22
N TYR A 44 1.95 -8.91 -7.27
CA TYR A 44 1.15 -9.30 -6.10
C TYR A 44 -0.33 -8.98 -6.29
N ARG A 45 -1.18 -9.58 -5.46
CA ARG A 45 -2.63 -9.36 -5.47
C ARG A 45 -3.06 -8.81 -4.11
N ILE A 46 -2.85 -7.53 -3.90
CA ILE A 46 -3.25 -6.82 -2.70
C ILE A 46 -4.52 -6.03 -2.99
N ARG A 47 -5.48 -6.06 -2.07
CA ARG A 47 -6.77 -5.38 -2.26
C ARG A 47 -6.68 -3.87 -2.03
N TYR A 48 -5.76 -3.44 -1.17
CA TYR A 48 -5.66 -2.05 -0.80
C TYR A 48 -4.27 -1.71 -0.25
N TYR A 49 -3.59 -0.76 -0.86
CA TYR A 49 -2.25 -0.34 -0.46
C TYR A 49 -2.21 0.88 0.45
N ASN A 50 -3.29 1.65 0.52
CA ASN A 50 -3.33 2.89 1.30
C ASN A 50 -3.73 2.69 2.78
N GLY A 51 -3.94 1.46 3.22
CA GLY A 51 -4.11 1.13 4.62
C GLY A 51 -2.76 1.08 5.35
N LEU A 52 -2.78 1.28 6.65
CA LEU A 52 -1.57 1.14 7.47
C LEU A 52 -1.27 -0.36 7.68
N PRO A 53 -0.25 -0.92 7.04
CA PRO A 53 0.13 -2.29 7.29
C PRO A 53 0.71 -2.41 8.70
N VAL A 54 0.42 -3.51 9.37
CA VAL A 54 1.01 -3.85 10.65
C VAL A 54 2.13 -4.85 10.42
N THR A 55 3.34 -4.47 10.79
CA THR A 55 4.54 -5.30 10.66
C THR A 55 5.50 -4.98 11.81
N LEU A 56 6.54 -5.78 11.94
CA LEU A 56 7.57 -5.52 12.94
C LEU A 56 8.25 -4.16 12.69
N ARG A 57 8.46 -3.42 13.76
CA ARG A 57 9.18 -2.12 13.71
C ARG A 57 10.51 -2.23 12.98
N TYR A 58 11.23 -3.31 13.17
CA TYR A 58 12.50 -3.61 12.50
C TYR A 58 12.36 -3.54 10.97
N ASN A 59 11.28 -4.08 10.40
CA ASN A 59 11.04 -4.05 8.96
C ASN A 59 10.85 -2.64 8.42
N VAL A 60 10.22 -1.76 9.20
CA VAL A 60 10.03 -0.35 8.81
C VAL A 60 11.34 0.43 8.93
N MET A 61 12.09 0.18 9.99
CA MET A 61 13.34 0.90 10.27
C MET A 61 14.50 0.50 9.35
N ARG A 62 14.51 -0.74 8.88
CA ARG A 62 15.56 -1.26 8.00
C ARG A 62 15.55 -0.60 6.62
N TRP A 63 14.41 -0.21 6.16
CA TRP A 63 14.25 0.44 4.86
C TRP A 63 14.05 1.93 5.03
N GLY A 64 15.06 2.72 4.68
CA GLY A 64 14.86 4.15 4.51
C GLY A 64 13.83 4.39 3.39
N PRO A 65 12.71 5.08 3.66
CA PRO A 65 11.72 5.30 2.62
C PRO A 65 12.26 6.24 1.54
N TYR A 66 12.25 5.80 0.30
CA TYR A 66 12.52 6.65 -0.85
C TYR A 66 11.27 7.39 -1.32
N SER A 67 10.10 6.86 -0.98
CA SER A 67 8.82 7.45 -1.31
C SER A 67 8.20 8.17 -0.12
N PHE A 68 7.63 9.33 -0.38
CA PHE A 68 6.91 10.12 0.61
C PHE A 68 5.41 10.15 0.27
N GLY A 69 4.56 10.34 1.28
CA GLY A 69 3.12 10.45 1.09
C GLY A 69 2.44 9.13 0.75
N PHE A 70 1.56 9.12 -0.24
CA PHE A 70 0.72 7.95 -0.56
C PHE A 70 1.49 6.74 -1.10
N GLY A 71 2.67 6.95 -1.65
CA GLY A 71 3.48 5.86 -2.21
C GLY A 71 4.24 5.04 -1.18
N PHE A 72 4.45 5.57 0.00
CA PHE A 72 5.26 4.94 1.05
C PHE A 72 4.76 3.54 1.43
N GLN A 73 3.47 3.39 1.62
CA GLN A 73 2.87 2.13 2.06
C GLN A 73 2.97 1.04 1.00
N ALA A 74 2.72 1.38 -0.25
CA ALA A 74 2.86 0.44 -1.36
C ALA A 74 4.31 0.00 -1.55
N GLU A 75 5.26 0.92 -1.44
CA GLU A 75 6.67 0.61 -1.51
C GLU A 75 7.11 -0.33 -0.38
N LEU A 76 6.70 -0.03 0.86
CA LEU A 76 7.01 -0.85 2.02
C LEU A 76 6.46 -2.28 1.87
N ILE A 77 5.18 -2.40 1.56
CA ILE A 77 4.52 -3.70 1.40
C ILE A 77 5.20 -4.51 0.30
N THR A 78 5.38 -3.93 -0.88
CA THR A 78 5.97 -4.65 -2.02
C THR A 78 7.42 -5.05 -1.75
N ARG A 79 8.20 -4.24 -1.04
CA ARG A 79 9.57 -4.61 -0.64
C ARG A 79 9.60 -5.80 0.31
N LEU A 80 8.75 -5.78 1.35
CA LEU A 80 8.68 -6.88 2.30
C LEU A 80 8.27 -8.19 1.62
N LEU A 81 7.28 -8.14 0.72
CA LEU A 81 6.86 -9.31 -0.05
C LEU A 81 7.94 -9.79 -1.03
N ASP A 82 8.70 -8.89 -1.62
CA ASP A 82 9.84 -9.21 -2.48
C ASP A 82 10.95 -9.95 -1.73
N GLU A 83 11.06 -9.74 -0.42
CA GLU A 83 12.00 -10.46 0.46
C GLU A 83 11.46 -11.79 0.98
N GLY A 84 10.24 -12.15 0.61
CA GLY A 84 9.61 -13.41 1.02
C GLY A 84 8.79 -13.32 2.30
N ALA A 85 8.45 -12.11 2.77
CA ALA A 85 7.56 -11.95 3.91
C ALA A 85 6.17 -12.52 3.62
N THR A 86 5.60 -13.20 4.60
CA THR A 86 4.22 -13.68 4.54
C THR A 86 3.24 -12.55 4.86
N TYR A 87 2.07 -12.59 4.29
CA TYR A 87 1.06 -11.57 4.54
C TYR A 87 -0.35 -12.13 4.64
N ILE A 88 -1.19 -11.46 5.40
CA ILE A 88 -2.63 -11.69 5.46
C ILE A 88 -3.37 -10.39 5.23
N GLN A 89 -4.54 -10.48 4.60
CA GLN A 89 -5.40 -9.32 4.36
C GLN A 89 -6.64 -9.44 5.23
N ILE A 90 -6.95 -8.39 5.98
CA ILE A 90 -8.06 -8.38 6.95
C ILE A 90 -9.05 -7.28 6.58
N PRO A 91 -10.35 -7.61 6.42
CA PRO A 91 -11.37 -6.60 6.23
C PRO A 91 -11.56 -5.79 7.51
N VAL A 92 -11.57 -4.48 7.39
CA VAL A 92 -11.87 -3.56 8.48
C VAL A 92 -13.03 -2.65 8.12
N VAL A 93 -13.85 -2.33 9.10
CA VAL A 93 -14.93 -1.38 8.93
C VAL A 93 -14.38 0.02 9.14
N ALA A 94 -14.54 0.88 8.14
CA ALA A 94 -14.20 2.28 8.27
C ALA A 94 -15.19 2.97 9.21
N THR A 95 -14.75 3.34 10.40
CA THR A 95 -15.49 4.26 11.25
C THR A 95 -15.51 5.64 10.59
N HIS A 96 -16.65 6.32 10.67
CA HIS A 96 -16.83 7.67 10.14
C HIS A 96 -15.71 8.60 10.64
N GLN A 97 -14.70 8.84 9.82
CA GLN A 97 -13.80 9.96 10.06
C GLN A 97 -14.56 11.25 9.77
N LYS A 98 -14.76 12.06 10.79
CA LYS A 98 -15.19 13.45 10.59
C LYS A 98 -14.34 14.05 9.48
N LYS A 99 -15.00 14.65 8.49
CA LYS A 99 -14.34 15.43 7.43
C LYS A 99 -13.56 16.58 8.07
N THR A 100 -12.37 16.29 8.54
CA THR A 100 -11.40 17.36 8.73
C THR A 100 -10.99 17.78 7.32
N GLY A 101 -11.12 19.07 7.00
CA GLY A 101 -10.92 19.64 5.67
C GLY A 101 -9.52 19.47 5.13
N ARG A 102 -9.07 18.24 5.03
CA ARG A 102 -7.80 17.89 4.39
C ARG A 102 -7.93 18.14 2.90
N LYS A 103 -7.03 18.99 2.43
CA LYS A 103 -6.82 19.29 1.04
C LYS A 103 -6.84 18.01 0.21
N SER A 104 -7.61 18.08 -0.84
CA SER A 104 -7.88 17.08 -1.85
C SER A 104 -6.65 16.20 -2.18
N ALA A 105 -6.87 14.89 -2.28
CA ALA A 105 -5.91 13.92 -2.84
C ALA A 105 -5.50 14.25 -4.28
N LEU A 106 -6.16 15.20 -4.92
CA LEU A 106 -5.86 15.75 -6.25
C LEU A 106 -4.73 16.76 -6.25
N ASN A 107 -3.94 16.88 -5.19
CA ASN A 107 -2.80 17.79 -5.17
C ASN A 107 -1.70 17.24 -6.09
N TRP A 108 -1.12 18.12 -6.92
CA TRP A 108 -0.05 17.82 -7.87
C TRP A 108 1.12 17.02 -7.27
N ARG A 109 1.49 17.32 -6.03
CA ARG A 109 2.53 16.59 -5.29
C ARG A 109 2.22 15.10 -5.10
N ASN A 110 0.95 14.75 -4.99
CA ASN A 110 0.53 13.36 -4.83
C ASN A 110 0.71 12.56 -6.12
N TYR A 111 0.51 13.17 -7.27
CA TYR A 111 0.75 12.54 -8.56
C TYR A 111 2.23 12.23 -8.77
N PHE A 112 3.12 13.14 -8.40
CA PHE A 112 4.56 12.88 -8.44
C PHE A 112 4.97 11.75 -7.52
N SER A 113 4.48 11.75 -6.28
CA SER A 113 4.77 10.68 -5.32
C SER A 113 4.30 9.32 -5.82
N VAL A 114 3.10 9.23 -6.37
CA VAL A 114 2.54 8.01 -6.93
C VAL A 114 3.35 7.54 -8.15
N SER A 115 3.65 8.43 -9.07
CA SER A 115 4.45 8.11 -10.27
C SER A 115 5.84 7.63 -9.91
N HIS A 116 6.50 8.28 -8.96
CA HIS A 116 7.80 7.86 -8.44
C HIS A 116 7.75 6.45 -7.84
N THR A 117 6.73 6.17 -7.04
CA THR A 117 6.55 4.85 -6.43
C THR A 117 6.33 3.76 -7.47
N LEU A 118 5.50 4.01 -8.47
CA LEU A 118 5.27 3.07 -9.56
C LEU A 118 6.56 2.77 -10.34
N LEU A 119 7.35 3.81 -10.60
CA LEU A 119 8.64 3.67 -11.28
C LEU A 119 9.62 2.84 -10.44
N GLU A 120 9.73 3.09 -9.14
CA GLU A 120 10.57 2.33 -8.23
C GLU A 120 10.19 0.83 -8.19
N ILE A 121 8.91 0.53 -8.13
CA ILE A 121 8.41 -0.85 -8.16
C ILE A 121 8.77 -1.52 -9.50
N LEU A 122 8.59 -0.81 -10.60
CA LEU A 122 8.92 -1.31 -11.93
C LEU A 122 10.41 -1.60 -12.08
N ILE A 123 11.28 -0.68 -11.69
CA ILE A 123 12.74 -0.84 -11.74
C ILE A 123 13.17 -2.04 -10.91
N ARG A 124 12.63 -2.17 -9.70
CA ARG A 124 12.93 -3.29 -8.81
C ARG A 124 12.53 -4.62 -9.42
N ARG A 125 11.35 -4.68 -10.04
CA ARG A 125 10.91 -5.88 -10.76
C ARG A 125 11.80 -6.23 -11.94
N MET A 126 12.21 -5.25 -12.74
CA MET A 126 13.12 -5.44 -13.86
C MET A 126 14.48 -5.97 -13.39
N ARG A 127 15.03 -5.41 -12.31
CA ARG A 127 16.28 -5.91 -11.72
C ARG A 127 16.17 -7.36 -11.28
N ARG A 128 15.07 -7.73 -10.60
CA ARG A 128 14.85 -9.13 -10.19
C ARG A 128 14.82 -10.09 -11.37
N HIS A 129 14.21 -9.70 -12.48
CA HIS A 129 14.21 -10.54 -13.70
C HIS A 129 15.58 -10.61 -14.37
N ALA A 130 16.32 -9.51 -14.39
CA ALA A 130 17.66 -9.45 -14.99
C ALA A 130 18.69 -10.30 -14.22
N PHE A 131 18.60 -10.34 -12.89
CA PHE A 131 19.55 -11.09 -12.05
C PHE A 131 19.13 -12.52 -11.74
N LYS A 132 18.00 -13.00 -12.25
CA LYS A 132 17.53 -14.38 -12.11
C LYS A 132 18.05 -15.34 -13.18
N LYS A 133 18.97 -14.91 -14.00
CA LYS A 133 19.66 -15.78 -14.98
C LYS A 133 20.86 -16.46 -14.34
#